data_4cb4d86841780956fe824f7dd0903481
#
_entry.id   4cb4d86841780956fe824f7dd0903481
#
_cell.length_a   1.000
_cell.length_b   1.000
_cell.length_c   1.000
_cell.angle_alpha   90.00
_cell.angle_beta   90.00
_cell.angle_gamma   90.00
#
_symmetry.space_group_name_H-M   'P 1'
#
loop_
_entity.id
_entity.type
_entity.pdbx_description
1 polymer ?
#
loop_
_entity_poly.entity_id
_entity_poly.type
_entity_poly.pdbx_seq_one_letter_code
_entity_poly.pdbx_strand_id
1 'polypeptide(L)'
;MTREIQEITSKVELILLSVLKGFFYLGPIREHSLRRYIDEGQFKGEIGVKGENSAFLYHQESDAPIEYMAFDPIKEVFVEKSAPPREAIGNWLSELGILGFTSEKNEELYRFSLNANEFSEEKVNISDVGFGVSQVVPIVIQGLLMRGGETLILEQPEIHLHPKMQMKLADFILSLALHGKKVIIETHSEHIINRFVRRIVEDKSGSLNSLIGINFIKNSADGSICETVNLSETNGIVNWPEEFFDQAAEEQQKIMNAIINKKMENKK
;
A
#
# COMPACT_ATOMS: atom_id res chain seq x y z
N MET A 1 -46.04 2.43 17.49
CA MET A 1 -44.81 2.95 18.09
C MET A 1 -43.69 1.90 18.16
N THR A 2 -43.85 0.73 18.75
CA THR A 2 -42.80 -0.31 18.83
C THR A 2 -42.39 -0.92 17.48
N ARG A 3 -43.33 -1.13 16.56
CA ARG A 3 -43.06 -1.75 15.24
C ARG A 3 -42.35 -0.78 14.28
N GLU A 4 -42.71 0.49 14.32
CA GLU A 4 -42.05 1.56 13.54
C GLU A 4 -40.62 1.81 14.03
N ILE A 5 -40.40 1.80 15.35
CA ILE A 5 -39.04 1.93 15.93
C ILE A 5 -38.17 0.76 15.49
N GLN A 6 -38.67 -0.48 15.56
CA GLN A 6 -37.93 -1.66 15.09
C GLN A 6 -37.58 -1.60 13.59
N GLU A 7 -38.50 -1.10 12.76
CA GLU A 7 -38.25 -0.94 11.33
C GLU A 7 -37.19 0.13 11.04
N ILE A 8 -37.24 1.25 11.76
CA ILE A 8 -36.22 2.30 11.64
C ILE A 8 -34.86 1.78 12.13
N THR A 9 -34.81 1.11 13.25
CA THR A 9 -33.57 0.55 13.82
C THR A 9 -32.93 -0.46 12.85
N SER A 10 -33.73 -1.38 12.26
CA SER A 10 -33.21 -2.34 11.28
C SER A 10 -32.71 -1.68 10.00
N LYS A 11 -33.36 -0.61 9.51
CA LYS A 11 -32.88 0.16 8.35
C LYS A 11 -31.57 0.87 8.67
N VAL A 12 -31.46 1.50 9.82
CA VAL A 12 -30.22 2.15 10.27
C VAL A 12 -29.09 1.13 10.42
N GLU A 13 -29.35 0.00 11.04
CA GLU A 13 -28.38 -1.10 11.16
C GLU A 13 -27.91 -1.62 9.80
N LEU A 14 -28.83 -1.84 8.85
CA LEU A 14 -28.48 -2.24 7.48
C LEU A 14 -27.61 -1.20 6.76
N ILE A 15 -27.91 0.08 6.92
CA ILE A 15 -27.10 1.17 6.35
C ILE A 15 -25.72 1.20 6.98
N LEU A 16 -25.62 1.15 8.30
CA LEU A 16 -24.35 1.11 9.02
C LEU A 16 -23.50 -0.10 8.60
N LEU A 17 -24.09 -1.29 8.56
CA LEU A 17 -23.41 -2.50 8.11
C LEU A 17 -22.94 -2.41 6.65
N SER A 18 -23.75 -1.80 5.76
CA SER A 18 -23.36 -1.62 4.36
C SER A 18 -22.17 -0.65 4.21
N VAL A 19 -22.13 0.40 5.01
CA VAL A 19 -21.02 1.36 5.04
C VAL A 19 -19.77 0.71 5.62
N LEU A 20 -19.90 0.02 6.75
CA LEU A 20 -18.76 -0.62 7.44
C LEU A 20 -18.15 -1.79 6.66
N LYS A 21 -18.96 -2.53 5.90
CA LYS A 21 -18.46 -3.60 5.02
C LYS A 21 -17.55 -3.10 3.89
N GLY A 22 -17.57 -1.83 3.58
CA GLY A 22 -16.69 -1.21 2.58
C GLY A 22 -15.33 -0.75 3.15
N PHE A 23 -15.02 -1.05 4.39
CA PHE A 23 -13.75 -0.70 5.02
C PHE A 23 -12.90 -1.95 5.28
N PHE A 24 -11.68 -1.95 4.77
CA PHE A 24 -10.68 -2.98 4.99
C PHE A 24 -9.50 -2.36 5.73
N TYR A 25 -9.02 -3.04 6.76
CA TYR A 25 -7.91 -2.57 7.57
C TYR A 25 -6.76 -3.59 7.58
N LEU A 26 -5.55 -3.12 7.30
CA LEU A 26 -4.31 -3.88 7.44
C LEU A 26 -3.37 -3.12 8.39
N GLY A 27 -3.10 -3.73 9.53
CA GLY A 27 -2.23 -3.19 10.56
C GLY A 27 -0.74 -3.15 10.18
N PRO A 28 0.12 -2.59 11.05
CA PRO A 28 1.52 -2.34 10.74
C PRO A 28 2.36 -3.62 10.68
N ILE A 29 2.02 -4.64 11.47
CA ILE A 29 2.71 -5.93 11.49
C ILE A 29 1.78 -6.97 10.89
N ARG A 30 2.02 -7.29 9.62
CA ARG A 30 1.28 -8.33 8.92
C ARG A 30 1.86 -9.68 9.28
N GLU A 31 1.04 -10.72 9.16
CA GLU A 31 1.47 -12.06 9.50
C GLU A 31 2.63 -12.53 8.62
N HIS A 32 3.55 -13.26 9.22
CA HIS A 32 4.59 -13.96 8.45
C HIS A 32 3.94 -14.94 7.49
N SER A 33 4.43 -14.96 6.26
CA SER A 33 3.97 -15.95 5.30
C SER A 33 4.21 -17.36 5.83
N LEU A 34 3.14 -18.13 5.85
CA LEU A 34 3.20 -19.52 6.28
C LEU A 34 3.65 -20.41 5.12
N ARG A 35 4.32 -21.50 5.45
CA ARG A 35 4.70 -22.53 4.48
C ARG A 35 3.45 -23.20 3.89
N ARG A 36 2.36 -23.23 4.63
CA ARG A 36 1.04 -23.76 4.24
C ARG A 36 -0.04 -23.01 5.00
N TYR A 37 -1.13 -22.72 4.32
CA TYR A 37 -2.34 -22.17 4.91
C TYR A 37 -3.39 -23.29 4.89
N ILE A 38 -4.08 -23.51 5.99
CA ILE A 38 -5.09 -24.56 6.15
C ILE A 38 -6.44 -23.91 6.31
N ASP A 39 -7.39 -24.28 5.45
CA ASP A 39 -8.77 -23.82 5.60
C ASP A 39 -9.52 -24.69 6.63
N GLU A 40 -9.69 -24.14 7.81
CA GLU A 40 -10.47 -24.79 8.88
C GLU A 40 -11.97 -24.47 8.80
N GLY A 41 -12.44 -23.94 7.64
CA GLY A 41 -13.84 -23.54 7.45
C GLY A 41 -14.23 -22.27 8.21
N GLN A 42 -13.27 -21.50 8.71
CA GLN A 42 -13.52 -20.27 9.49
C GLN A 42 -13.41 -18.99 8.65
N PHE A 43 -13.03 -19.10 7.38
CA PHE A 43 -12.86 -17.94 6.51
C PHE A 43 -14.18 -17.20 6.28
N LYS A 44 -14.23 -15.92 6.62
CA LYS A 44 -15.42 -15.05 6.55
C LYS A 44 -15.45 -14.12 5.34
N GLY A 45 -14.57 -14.31 4.36
CA GLY A 45 -14.48 -13.43 3.19
C GLY A 45 -13.72 -12.11 3.42
N GLU A 46 -13.00 -11.97 4.54
CA GLU A 46 -12.22 -10.79 4.89
C GLU A 46 -10.73 -11.13 4.96
N ILE A 47 -9.88 -10.19 4.54
CA ILE A 47 -8.42 -10.36 4.52
C ILE A 47 -7.83 -10.61 5.92
N GLY A 48 -8.48 -10.07 6.96
CA GLY A 48 -7.98 -10.04 8.33
C GLY A 48 -7.03 -8.86 8.60
N VAL A 49 -6.92 -8.47 9.87
CA VAL A 49 -6.13 -7.29 10.30
C VAL A 49 -4.64 -7.43 10.00
N LYS A 50 -4.14 -8.66 10.01
CA LYS A 50 -2.73 -9.00 9.71
C LYS A 50 -2.56 -9.54 8.29
N GLY A 51 -3.62 -9.62 7.50
CA GLY A 51 -3.57 -10.25 6.19
C GLY A 51 -3.51 -11.78 6.24
N GLU A 52 -3.85 -12.38 7.37
CA GLU A 52 -3.80 -13.83 7.65
C GLU A 52 -4.63 -14.65 6.68
N ASN A 53 -5.68 -14.06 6.13
CA ASN A 53 -6.59 -14.74 5.21
C ASN A 53 -6.24 -14.54 3.72
N SER A 54 -5.06 -14.00 3.41
CA SER A 54 -4.67 -13.66 2.03
C SER A 54 -4.75 -14.85 1.07
N ALA A 55 -4.35 -16.05 1.52
CA ALA A 55 -4.39 -17.25 0.69
C ALA A 55 -5.83 -17.68 0.36
N PHE A 56 -6.73 -17.59 1.32
CA PHE A 56 -8.15 -17.94 1.13
C PHE A 56 -8.84 -16.93 0.22
N LEU A 57 -8.61 -15.63 0.45
CA LEU A 57 -9.18 -14.56 -0.37
C LEU A 57 -8.70 -14.67 -1.82
N TYR A 58 -7.41 -14.92 -2.05
CA TYR A 58 -6.84 -15.14 -3.37
C TYR A 58 -7.50 -16.29 -4.13
N HIS A 59 -7.90 -17.37 -3.43
CA HIS A 59 -8.51 -18.55 -4.05
C HIS A 59 -10.04 -18.51 -4.12
N GLN A 60 -10.69 -17.64 -3.36
CA GLN A 60 -12.14 -17.52 -3.36
C GLN A 60 -12.69 -16.77 -4.56
N GLU A 61 -11.87 -15.91 -5.17
CA GLU A 61 -12.30 -15.04 -6.24
C GLU A 61 -12.61 -15.80 -7.54
N SER A 62 -13.60 -15.27 -8.24
CA SER A 62 -13.97 -15.70 -9.59
C SER A 62 -12.83 -15.45 -10.57
N ASP A 63 -12.74 -16.27 -11.63
CA ASP A 63 -11.84 -16.01 -12.75
C ASP A 63 -12.39 -14.92 -13.71
N ALA A 64 -13.56 -14.31 -13.42
CA ALA A 64 -14.09 -13.21 -14.20
C ALA A 64 -13.12 -12.01 -14.17
N PRO A 65 -12.79 -11.42 -15.35
CA PRO A 65 -11.86 -10.32 -15.43
C PRO A 65 -12.28 -9.12 -14.57
N ILE A 66 -11.31 -8.51 -13.91
CA ILE A 66 -11.45 -7.22 -13.22
C ILE A 66 -10.75 -6.14 -14.02
N GLU A 67 -11.30 -4.94 -13.98
CA GLU A 67 -10.62 -3.74 -14.49
C GLU A 67 -9.71 -3.18 -13.41
N TYR A 68 -8.52 -2.74 -13.79
CA TYR A 68 -7.54 -2.17 -12.86
C TYR A 68 -6.54 -1.26 -13.58
N MET A 69 -5.93 -0.35 -12.85
CA MET A 69 -4.84 0.47 -13.36
C MET A 69 -3.51 -0.27 -13.19
N ALA A 70 -2.86 -0.60 -14.30
CA ALA A 70 -1.50 -1.11 -14.34
C ALA A 70 -0.51 0.04 -14.54
N PHE A 71 0.74 -0.15 -14.14
CA PHE A 71 1.82 0.80 -14.41
C PHE A 71 2.68 0.31 -15.57
N ASP A 72 2.92 1.18 -16.57
CA ASP A 72 3.88 0.93 -17.65
C ASP A 72 5.23 1.56 -17.22
N PRO A 73 6.24 0.75 -16.83
CA PRO A 73 7.51 1.26 -16.32
C PRO A 73 8.39 1.91 -17.39
N ILE A 74 8.13 1.66 -18.67
CA ILE A 74 8.89 2.23 -19.79
C ILE A 74 8.41 3.64 -20.10
N LYS A 75 7.09 3.83 -20.12
CA LYS A 75 6.45 5.12 -20.36
C LYS A 75 6.23 5.93 -19.10
N GLU A 76 6.39 5.29 -17.94
CA GLU A 76 6.09 5.83 -16.60
C GLU A 76 4.64 6.38 -16.46
N VAL A 77 3.67 5.68 -17.05
CA VAL A 77 2.25 6.05 -17.01
C VAL A 77 1.37 4.93 -16.49
N PHE A 78 0.22 5.31 -15.94
CA PHE A 78 -0.84 4.35 -15.60
C PHE A 78 -1.71 4.07 -16.82
N VAL A 79 -2.04 2.80 -17.02
CA VAL A 79 -2.89 2.31 -18.12
C VAL A 79 -3.96 1.39 -17.58
N GLU A 80 -5.19 1.57 -18.05
CA GLU A 80 -6.29 0.69 -17.70
C GLU A 80 -6.11 -0.68 -18.39
N LYS A 81 -6.28 -1.74 -17.63
CA LYS A 81 -6.22 -3.13 -18.11
C LYS A 81 -7.38 -3.94 -17.54
N SER A 82 -7.71 -5.02 -18.23
CA SER A 82 -8.66 -6.03 -17.76
C SER A 82 -7.99 -7.40 -17.78
N ALA A 83 -8.04 -8.10 -16.65
CA ALA A 83 -7.48 -9.45 -16.52
C ALA A 83 -8.17 -10.21 -15.39
N PRO A 84 -8.09 -11.55 -15.35
CA PRO A 84 -8.48 -12.33 -14.19
C PRO A 84 -7.76 -11.80 -12.92
N PRO A 85 -8.41 -11.82 -11.74
CA PRO A 85 -7.84 -11.28 -10.50
C PRO A 85 -6.44 -11.80 -10.19
N ARG A 86 -6.21 -13.10 -10.37
CA ARG A 86 -4.89 -13.73 -10.11
C ARG A 86 -3.80 -13.21 -11.03
N GLU A 87 -4.13 -12.94 -12.29
CA GLU A 87 -3.21 -12.35 -13.25
C GLU A 87 -2.91 -10.89 -12.90
N ALA A 88 -3.93 -10.09 -12.57
CA ALA A 88 -3.77 -8.70 -12.13
C ALA A 88 -2.89 -8.61 -10.88
N ILE A 89 -3.10 -9.48 -9.89
CA ILE A 89 -2.26 -9.60 -8.69
C ILE A 89 -0.83 -9.97 -9.07
N GLY A 90 -0.63 -10.98 -9.92
CA GLY A 90 0.70 -11.38 -10.39
C GLY A 90 1.44 -10.27 -11.12
N ASN A 91 0.75 -9.51 -11.96
CA ASN A 91 1.31 -8.36 -12.68
C ASN A 91 1.80 -7.27 -11.71
N TRP A 92 1.00 -6.89 -10.71
CA TRP A 92 1.42 -5.89 -9.73
C TRP A 92 2.53 -6.40 -8.80
N LEU A 93 2.49 -7.67 -8.39
CA LEU A 93 3.58 -8.27 -7.62
C LEU A 93 4.89 -8.27 -8.42
N SER A 94 4.83 -8.55 -9.73
CA SER A 94 6.00 -8.45 -10.62
C SER A 94 6.54 -7.02 -10.71
N GLU A 95 5.67 -6.01 -10.81
CA GLU A 95 6.09 -4.60 -10.76
C GLU A 95 6.79 -4.26 -9.44
N LEU A 96 6.33 -4.81 -8.33
CA LEU A 96 6.96 -4.65 -7.02
C LEU A 96 8.29 -5.42 -6.89
N GLY A 97 8.64 -6.27 -7.87
CA GLY A 97 9.86 -7.08 -7.89
C GLY A 97 9.68 -8.49 -7.31
N ILE A 98 8.43 -8.93 -7.11
CA ILE A 98 8.07 -10.27 -6.67
C ILE A 98 7.69 -11.09 -7.90
N LEU A 99 8.68 -11.72 -8.52
CA LEU A 99 8.53 -12.37 -9.81
C LEU A 99 7.95 -13.79 -9.68
N GLY A 100 7.17 -14.18 -10.68
CA GLY A 100 6.66 -15.53 -10.81
C GLY A 100 5.77 -15.97 -9.66
N PHE A 101 5.04 -15.05 -9.03
CA PHE A 101 4.11 -15.41 -7.95
C PHE A 101 3.04 -16.37 -8.45
N THR A 102 2.89 -17.49 -7.74
CA THR A 102 1.91 -18.54 -8.02
C THR A 102 1.31 -19.07 -6.72
N SER A 103 0.14 -19.65 -6.84
CA SER A 103 -0.51 -20.32 -5.73
C SER A 103 -1.00 -21.70 -6.15
N GLU A 104 -0.81 -22.68 -5.27
CA GLU A 104 -1.30 -24.03 -5.41
C GLU A 104 -2.35 -24.29 -4.34
N LYS A 105 -3.43 -24.97 -4.72
CA LYS A 105 -4.46 -25.47 -3.83
C LYS A 105 -4.55 -26.98 -3.96
N ASN A 106 -4.31 -27.68 -2.87
CA ASN A 106 -4.51 -29.13 -2.74
C ASN A 106 -5.46 -29.39 -1.58
N GLU A 107 -6.70 -29.79 -1.88
CA GLU A 107 -7.77 -29.96 -0.89
C GLU A 107 -7.96 -28.71 -0.03
N GLU A 108 -7.64 -28.77 1.26
CA GLU A 108 -7.72 -27.69 2.23
C GLU A 108 -6.39 -26.93 2.41
N LEU A 109 -5.35 -27.31 1.65
CA LEU A 109 -4.02 -26.71 1.76
C LEU A 109 -3.74 -25.72 0.64
N TYR A 110 -3.31 -24.53 1.01
CA TYR A 110 -2.87 -23.50 0.08
C TYR A 110 -1.39 -23.21 0.26
N ARG A 111 -0.68 -22.96 -0.84
CA ARG A 111 0.74 -22.58 -0.86
C ARG A 111 0.96 -21.43 -1.81
N PHE A 112 1.72 -20.44 -1.37
CA PHE A 112 2.26 -19.42 -2.23
C PHE A 112 3.72 -19.71 -2.57
N SER A 113 4.07 -19.57 -3.83
CA SER A 113 5.42 -19.72 -4.35
C SER A 113 5.77 -18.57 -5.29
N LEU A 114 7.05 -18.25 -5.40
CA LEU A 114 7.58 -17.22 -6.29
C LEU A 114 8.97 -17.64 -6.79
N ASN A 115 9.54 -16.90 -7.73
CA ASN A 115 10.88 -17.16 -8.20
C ASN A 115 11.91 -16.87 -7.10
N ALA A 116 12.92 -17.73 -6.96
CA ALA A 116 13.98 -17.57 -5.96
C ALA A 116 14.72 -16.21 -6.08
N ASN A 117 14.89 -15.74 -7.30
CA ASN A 117 15.46 -14.44 -7.63
C ASN A 117 15.07 -14.01 -9.07
N GLU A 118 15.52 -12.83 -9.50
CA GLU A 118 15.20 -12.28 -10.82
C GLU A 118 15.86 -13.00 -12.00
N PHE A 119 16.84 -13.90 -11.74
CA PHE A 119 17.59 -14.63 -12.74
C PHE A 119 17.22 -16.13 -12.80
N SER A 120 16.26 -16.58 -11.99
CA SER A 120 15.89 -17.98 -11.88
C SER A 120 14.37 -18.18 -11.95
N GLU A 121 13.94 -19.18 -12.68
CA GLU A 121 12.56 -19.66 -12.67
C GLU A 121 12.28 -20.70 -11.57
N GLU A 122 13.31 -21.05 -10.79
CA GLU A 122 13.16 -21.97 -9.66
C GLU A 122 12.19 -21.39 -8.64
N LYS A 123 11.17 -22.18 -8.29
CA LYS A 123 10.15 -21.78 -7.32
C LYS A 123 10.57 -22.08 -5.90
N VAL A 124 10.46 -21.09 -5.05
CA VAL A 124 10.61 -21.23 -3.60
C VAL A 124 9.32 -20.88 -2.91
N ASN A 125 9.11 -21.42 -1.71
CA ASN A 125 7.94 -21.08 -0.91
C ASN A 125 8.06 -19.63 -0.41
N ILE A 126 6.95 -18.91 -0.33
CA ILE A 126 6.93 -17.54 0.14
C ILE A 126 7.50 -17.39 1.57
N SER A 127 7.46 -18.43 2.40
CA SER A 127 8.05 -18.42 3.74
C SER A 127 9.58 -18.43 3.74
N ASP A 128 10.19 -18.80 2.62
CA ASP A 128 11.65 -18.96 2.49
C ASP A 128 12.31 -17.70 1.90
N VAL A 129 11.52 -16.66 1.57
CA VAL A 129 12.00 -15.37 1.08
C VAL A 129 11.97 -14.29 2.17
N GLY A 130 12.56 -13.12 1.86
CA GLY A 130 12.63 -12.01 2.80
C GLY A 130 11.25 -11.54 3.29
N PHE A 131 11.19 -11.11 4.55
CA PHE A 131 9.98 -10.69 5.25
C PHE A 131 9.15 -9.64 4.50
N GLY A 132 9.81 -8.74 3.75
CA GLY A 132 9.13 -7.70 2.99
C GLY A 132 8.09 -8.21 2.00
N VAL A 133 8.29 -9.41 1.43
CA VAL A 133 7.31 -10.02 0.50
C VAL A 133 6.00 -10.32 1.22
N SER A 134 6.06 -10.91 2.42
CA SER A 134 4.86 -11.19 3.23
C SER A 134 4.10 -9.93 3.64
N GLN A 135 4.78 -8.78 3.72
CA GLN A 135 4.15 -7.51 4.05
C GLN A 135 3.37 -6.90 2.88
N VAL A 136 3.77 -7.17 1.64
CA VAL A 136 3.18 -6.55 0.44
C VAL A 136 2.05 -7.37 -0.15
N VAL A 137 2.15 -8.70 -0.14
CA VAL A 137 1.17 -9.60 -0.77
C VAL A 137 -0.26 -9.35 -0.29
N PRO A 138 -0.56 -9.22 1.03
CA PRO A 138 -1.91 -8.90 1.50
C PRO A 138 -2.44 -7.56 0.97
N ILE A 139 -1.58 -6.55 0.87
CA ILE A 139 -1.96 -5.21 0.38
C ILE A 139 -2.39 -5.30 -1.09
N VAL A 140 -1.62 -6.02 -1.92
CA VAL A 140 -1.92 -6.16 -3.35
C VAL A 140 -3.19 -6.97 -3.56
N ILE A 141 -3.36 -8.08 -2.85
CA ILE A 141 -4.55 -8.91 -2.93
C ILE A 141 -5.79 -8.10 -2.55
N GLN A 142 -5.82 -7.50 -1.35
CA GLN A 142 -6.97 -6.73 -0.90
C GLN A 142 -7.23 -5.53 -1.79
N GLY A 143 -6.20 -4.77 -2.15
CA GLY A 143 -6.33 -3.58 -2.97
C GLY A 143 -6.92 -3.84 -4.35
N LEU A 144 -6.56 -4.95 -5.01
CA LEU A 144 -7.12 -5.30 -6.31
C LEU A 144 -8.56 -5.86 -6.21
N LEU A 145 -8.85 -6.64 -5.17
CA LEU A 145 -10.14 -7.31 -5.01
C LEU A 145 -11.25 -6.41 -4.45
N MET A 146 -10.90 -5.32 -3.76
CA MET A 146 -11.89 -4.34 -3.31
C MET A 146 -12.56 -3.62 -4.49
N ARG A 147 -13.79 -3.15 -4.28
CA ARG A 147 -14.61 -2.48 -5.30
C ARG A 147 -14.38 -0.97 -5.31
N GLY A 148 -14.78 -0.31 -6.38
CA GLY A 148 -14.80 1.15 -6.43
C GLY A 148 -15.67 1.73 -5.30
N GLY A 149 -15.17 2.81 -4.66
CA GLY A 149 -15.81 3.45 -3.51
C GLY A 149 -15.47 2.84 -2.14
N GLU A 150 -14.96 1.60 -2.07
CA GLU A 150 -14.48 0.98 -0.83
C GLU A 150 -13.17 1.60 -0.36
N THR A 151 -12.87 1.45 0.93
CA THR A 151 -11.74 2.10 1.60
C THR A 151 -10.78 1.06 2.18
N LEU A 152 -9.50 1.15 1.82
CA LEU A 152 -8.41 0.40 2.42
C LEU A 152 -7.65 1.30 3.38
N ILE A 153 -7.51 0.87 4.63
CA ILE A 153 -6.73 1.55 5.66
C ILE A 153 -5.45 0.75 5.87
N LEU A 154 -4.31 1.41 5.71
CA LEU A 154 -2.99 0.81 5.83
C LEU A 154 -2.18 1.54 6.91
N GLU A 155 -1.68 0.80 7.88
CA GLU A 155 -0.67 1.32 8.81
C GLU A 155 0.70 0.82 8.40
N GLN A 156 1.65 1.76 8.30
CA GLN A 156 3.07 1.54 8.01
C GLN A 156 3.30 0.49 6.90
N PRO A 157 2.76 0.70 5.70
CA PRO A 157 2.87 -0.28 4.62
C PRO A 157 4.31 -0.48 4.14
N GLU A 158 5.22 0.41 4.50
CA GLU A 158 6.64 0.41 4.15
C GLU A 158 7.52 -0.48 5.01
N ILE A 159 7.03 -0.98 6.15
CA ILE A 159 7.85 -1.77 7.08
C ILE A 159 8.51 -2.96 6.37
N HIS A 160 9.81 -3.13 6.62
CA HIS A 160 10.66 -4.16 6.04
C HIS A 160 10.82 -4.10 4.51
N LEU A 161 10.39 -3.04 3.83
CA LEU A 161 10.56 -2.87 2.40
C LEU A 161 11.84 -2.08 2.07
N HIS A 162 12.56 -2.55 1.05
CA HIS A 162 13.63 -1.76 0.47
C HIS A 162 13.08 -0.45 -0.13
N PRO A 163 13.78 0.70 -0.05
CA PRO A 163 13.32 1.99 -0.58
C PRO A 163 12.74 1.94 -2.00
N LYS A 164 13.36 1.19 -2.91
CA LYS A 164 12.85 1.00 -4.27
C LYS A 164 11.45 0.35 -4.30
N MET A 165 11.20 -0.60 -3.39
CA MET A 165 9.89 -1.25 -3.30
C MET A 165 8.85 -0.32 -2.66
N GLN A 166 9.24 0.52 -1.69
CA GLN A 166 8.37 1.54 -1.10
C GLN A 166 7.85 2.52 -2.16
N MET A 167 8.73 2.99 -3.06
CA MET A 167 8.32 3.84 -4.18
C MET A 167 7.34 3.14 -5.13
N LYS A 168 7.56 1.88 -5.45
CA LYS A 168 6.65 1.10 -6.31
C LYS A 168 5.32 0.79 -5.62
N LEU A 169 5.34 0.60 -4.29
CA LEU A 169 4.13 0.46 -3.49
C LEU A 169 3.29 1.74 -3.51
N ALA A 170 3.92 2.92 -3.51
CA ALA A 170 3.23 4.17 -3.70
C ALA A 170 2.53 4.24 -5.08
N ASP A 171 3.19 3.79 -6.16
CA ASP A 171 2.56 3.69 -7.48
C ASP A 171 1.36 2.72 -7.46
N PHE A 172 1.47 1.58 -6.77
CA PHE A 172 0.35 0.66 -6.58
C PHE A 172 -0.83 1.32 -5.86
N ILE A 173 -0.58 1.99 -4.76
CA ILE A 173 -1.62 2.69 -3.98
C ILE A 173 -2.29 3.78 -4.84
N LEU A 174 -1.51 4.53 -5.60
CA LEU A 174 -2.04 5.52 -6.53
C LEU A 174 -2.92 4.89 -7.61
N SER A 175 -2.56 3.71 -8.12
CA SER A 175 -3.37 2.97 -9.09
C SER A 175 -4.75 2.61 -8.55
N LEU A 176 -4.85 2.30 -7.26
CA LEU A 176 -6.13 2.04 -6.59
C LEU A 176 -7.01 3.30 -6.57
N ALA A 177 -6.42 4.45 -6.23
CA ALA A 177 -7.13 5.74 -6.21
C ALA A 177 -7.60 6.14 -7.61
N LEU A 178 -6.76 5.97 -8.63
CA LEU A 178 -7.11 6.21 -10.03
C LEU A 178 -8.27 5.33 -10.52
N HIS A 179 -8.42 4.14 -9.93
CA HIS A 179 -9.54 3.22 -10.23
C HIS A 179 -10.74 3.40 -9.28
N GLY A 180 -10.85 4.55 -8.63
CA GLY A 180 -12.00 4.93 -7.82
C GLY A 180 -12.09 4.26 -6.44
N LYS A 181 -11.02 3.63 -5.97
CA LYS A 181 -10.90 3.08 -4.62
C LYS A 181 -10.32 4.13 -3.68
N LYS A 182 -10.63 4.06 -2.39
CA LYS A 182 -10.12 4.99 -1.38
C LYS A 182 -9.01 4.31 -0.57
N VAL A 183 -7.92 5.02 -0.31
CA VAL A 183 -6.85 4.49 0.55
C VAL A 183 -6.47 5.54 1.59
N ILE A 184 -6.44 5.13 2.84
CA ILE A 184 -5.94 5.92 3.97
C ILE A 184 -4.65 5.25 4.42
N ILE A 185 -3.56 6.02 4.50
CA ILE A 185 -2.24 5.49 4.84
C ILE A 185 -1.68 6.26 6.01
N GLU A 186 -1.26 5.57 7.04
CA GLU A 186 -0.32 6.08 8.03
C GLU A 186 1.07 5.58 7.64
N THR A 187 2.04 6.51 7.50
CA THR A 187 3.39 6.17 7.01
C THR A 187 4.46 7.09 7.59
N HIS A 188 5.65 6.53 7.82
CA HIS A 188 6.87 7.24 8.13
C HIS A 188 7.87 7.21 6.95
N SER A 189 7.41 6.84 5.75
CA SER A 189 8.28 6.72 4.57
C SER A 189 8.34 8.01 3.76
N GLU A 190 9.48 8.68 3.80
CA GLU A 190 9.82 9.74 2.85
C GLU A 190 9.72 9.27 1.39
N HIS A 191 10.07 8.01 1.12
CA HIS A 191 10.05 7.45 -0.23
C HIS A 191 8.63 7.34 -0.81
N ILE A 192 7.64 7.00 0.01
CA ILE A 192 6.23 6.97 -0.39
C ILE A 192 5.74 8.39 -0.68
N ILE A 193 5.99 9.33 0.22
CA ILE A 193 5.56 10.72 0.07
C ILE A 193 6.20 11.36 -1.16
N ASN A 194 7.52 11.26 -1.32
CA ASN A 194 8.23 11.81 -2.46
C ASN A 194 7.76 11.19 -3.78
N ARG A 195 7.38 9.90 -3.79
CA ARG A 195 6.82 9.27 -4.98
C ARG A 195 5.46 9.85 -5.36
N PHE A 196 4.59 10.11 -4.40
CA PHE A 196 3.31 10.77 -4.66
C PHE A 196 3.51 12.19 -5.20
N VAL A 197 4.37 12.97 -4.56
CA VAL A 197 4.70 14.34 -5.02
C VAL A 197 5.27 14.33 -6.44
N ARG A 198 6.20 13.41 -6.73
CA ARG A 198 6.75 13.24 -8.08
C ARG A 198 5.65 12.96 -9.10
N ARG A 199 4.72 12.04 -8.81
CA ARG A 199 3.63 11.71 -9.73
C ARG A 199 2.68 12.88 -9.98
N ILE A 200 2.40 13.69 -8.97
CA ILE A 200 1.61 14.91 -9.11
C ILE A 200 2.29 15.89 -10.06
N VAL A 201 3.60 16.12 -9.90
CA VAL A 201 4.36 17.05 -10.74
C VAL A 201 4.51 16.55 -12.20
N GLU A 202 4.61 15.23 -12.39
CA GLU A 202 4.67 14.60 -13.71
C GLU A 202 3.32 14.53 -14.43
N ASP A 203 2.21 14.66 -13.70
CA ASP A 203 0.85 14.54 -14.25
C ASP A 203 0.46 15.76 -15.09
N LYS A 204 0.46 15.58 -16.40
CA LYS A 204 0.06 16.63 -17.35
C LYS A 204 -1.44 16.94 -17.33
N SER A 205 -2.26 16.05 -16.78
CA SER A 205 -3.71 16.24 -16.69
C SER A 205 -4.13 17.08 -15.50
N GLY A 206 -3.29 17.18 -14.48
CA GLY A 206 -3.60 17.85 -13.20
C GLY A 206 -4.59 17.09 -12.32
N SER A 207 -4.99 15.89 -12.73
CA SER A 207 -6.02 15.13 -12.00
C SER A 207 -5.51 14.55 -10.68
N LEU A 208 -4.22 14.15 -10.61
CA LEU A 208 -3.64 13.51 -9.45
C LEU A 208 -3.58 14.41 -8.21
N ASN A 209 -3.38 15.70 -8.40
CA ASN A 209 -3.34 16.65 -7.28
C ASN A 209 -4.65 16.67 -6.47
N SER A 210 -5.78 16.43 -7.11
CA SER A 210 -7.08 16.36 -6.44
C SER A 210 -7.36 15.02 -5.75
N LEU A 211 -6.60 13.96 -6.05
CA LEU A 211 -6.76 12.62 -5.49
C LEU A 211 -5.95 12.37 -4.23
N ILE A 212 -4.93 13.19 -3.96
CA ILE A 212 -3.97 12.96 -2.88
C ILE A 212 -4.05 14.08 -1.85
N GLY A 213 -4.28 13.73 -0.60
CA GLY A 213 -4.19 14.62 0.55
C GLY A 213 -3.11 14.12 1.52
N ILE A 214 -2.21 15.00 1.95
CA ILE A 214 -1.18 14.69 2.94
C ILE A 214 -1.43 15.53 4.18
N ASN A 215 -1.47 14.89 5.34
CA ASN A 215 -1.60 15.52 6.64
C ASN A 215 -0.44 15.11 7.53
N PHE A 216 0.25 16.08 8.10
CA PHE A 216 1.31 15.86 9.06
C PHE A 216 0.78 16.02 10.48
N ILE A 217 0.98 15.00 11.30
CA ILE A 217 0.54 14.98 12.69
C ILE A 217 1.76 15.21 13.58
N LYS A 218 1.73 16.27 14.39
CA LYS A 218 2.79 16.59 15.34
C LYS A 218 2.25 16.78 16.75
N ASN A 219 3.10 16.53 17.73
CA ASN A 219 2.76 16.77 19.12
C ASN A 219 2.88 18.26 19.47
N SER A 220 2.00 18.74 20.35
CA SER A 220 2.07 20.07 20.95
C SER A 220 1.78 19.99 22.44
N ALA A 221 1.95 21.10 23.16
CA ALA A 221 1.64 21.20 24.58
C ALA A 221 0.16 20.89 24.90
N ASP A 222 -0.73 21.18 23.97
CA ASP A 222 -2.18 21.04 24.13
C ASP A 222 -2.74 19.76 23.45
N GLY A 223 -1.88 18.86 22.97
CA GLY A 223 -2.26 17.63 22.28
C GLY A 223 -1.66 17.53 20.87
N SER A 224 -2.24 16.66 20.04
CA SER A 224 -1.77 16.48 18.65
C SER A 224 -2.38 17.54 17.73
N ILE A 225 -1.54 18.11 16.86
CA ILE A 225 -1.94 19.07 15.82
C ILE A 225 -1.85 18.37 14.47
N CYS A 226 -2.87 18.55 13.63
CA CYS A 226 -2.89 18.11 12.24
C CYS A 226 -2.60 19.30 11.33
N GLU A 227 -1.51 19.23 10.56
CA GLU A 227 -1.11 20.24 9.59
C GLU A 227 -1.26 19.68 8.18
N THR A 228 -2.09 20.33 7.35
CA THR A 228 -2.26 19.91 5.95
C THR A 228 -1.07 20.36 5.13
N VAL A 229 -0.46 19.41 4.41
CA VAL A 229 0.63 19.65 3.48
C VAL A 229 0.03 20.05 2.13
N ASN A 230 0.28 21.27 1.69
CA ASN A 230 -0.24 21.78 0.43
C ASN A 230 0.61 21.28 -0.74
N LEU A 231 -0.03 20.65 -1.70
CA LEU A 231 0.59 20.11 -2.90
C LEU A 231 0.32 21.02 -4.11
N SER A 232 1.27 21.08 -5.03
CA SER A 232 1.18 21.85 -6.26
C SER A 232 1.82 21.07 -7.41
N GLU A 233 1.18 21.09 -8.56
CA GLU A 233 1.68 20.49 -9.81
C GLU A 233 2.99 21.10 -10.30
N THR A 234 3.27 22.35 -9.94
CA THR A 234 4.47 23.07 -10.38
C THR A 234 5.60 23.10 -9.35
N ASN A 235 5.26 23.05 -8.05
CA ASN A 235 6.21 23.25 -6.97
C ASN A 235 6.35 22.04 -6.04
N GLY A 236 5.57 20.98 -6.26
CA GLY A 236 5.53 19.84 -5.34
C GLY A 236 4.90 20.22 -4.01
N ILE A 237 5.63 20.14 -2.90
CA ILE A 237 5.19 20.58 -1.57
C ILE A 237 5.42 22.10 -1.44
N VAL A 238 4.35 22.84 -1.15
CA VAL A 238 4.37 24.32 -1.06
C VAL A 238 4.71 24.79 0.36
N ASN A 239 4.10 24.19 1.35
CA ASN A 239 4.35 24.49 2.76
C ASN A 239 5.04 23.29 3.44
N TRP A 240 6.36 23.25 3.37
CA TRP A 240 7.11 22.15 4.02
C TRP A 240 7.02 22.34 5.54
N PRO A 241 6.33 21.44 6.29
CA PRO A 241 6.24 21.57 7.74
C PRO A 241 7.61 21.35 8.39
N GLU A 242 7.88 22.01 9.51
CA GLU A 242 9.06 21.69 10.35
C GLU A 242 9.00 20.25 10.84
N GLU A 243 10.14 19.56 10.87
CA GLU A 243 10.29 18.15 11.24
C GLU A 243 9.68 17.15 10.23
N PHE A 244 9.20 17.63 9.07
CA PHE A 244 8.66 16.78 8.03
C PHE A 244 9.77 16.30 7.08
N PHE A 245 10.42 15.18 7.42
CA PHE A 245 11.49 14.53 6.63
C PHE A 245 12.72 15.43 6.35
N ASP A 246 13.08 16.32 7.25
CA ASP A 246 14.23 17.22 7.15
C ASP A 246 15.51 16.67 7.80
N GLN A 247 15.37 15.64 8.66
CA GLN A 247 16.47 15.06 9.46
C GLN A 247 17.65 14.60 8.61
N ALA A 248 17.41 13.99 7.45
CA ALA A 248 18.47 13.50 6.57
C ALA A 248 19.27 14.66 5.94
N ALA A 249 18.60 15.74 5.55
CA ALA A 249 19.24 16.93 5.00
C ALA A 249 20.05 17.68 6.07
N GLU A 250 19.52 17.82 7.27
CA GLU A 250 20.20 18.41 8.42
C GLU A 250 21.49 17.63 8.80
N GLU A 251 21.39 16.31 8.83
CA GLU A 251 22.52 15.46 9.17
C GLU A 251 23.63 15.54 8.11
N GLN A 252 23.26 15.57 6.82
CA GLN A 252 24.24 15.81 5.75
C GLN A 252 24.90 17.18 5.86
N GLN A 253 24.18 18.21 6.25
CA GLN A 253 24.77 19.53 6.47
C GLN A 253 25.76 19.55 7.64
N LYS A 254 25.43 18.87 8.75
CA LYS A 254 26.35 18.70 9.89
C LYS A 254 27.62 17.95 9.48
N ILE A 255 27.50 16.89 8.69
CA ILE A 255 28.64 16.14 8.14
C ILE A 255 29.52 17.04 7.28
N MET A 256 28.94 17.81 6.34
CA MET A 256 29.70 18.75 5.49
C MET A 256 30.44 19.78 6.32
N ASN A 257 29.78 20.40 7.29
CA ASN A 257 30.40 21.38 8.18
C ASN A 257 31.57 20.77 8.96
N ALA A 258 31.43 19.55 9.47
CA ALA A 258 32.50 18.85 10.15
C ALA A 258 33.73 18.57 9.26
N ILE A 259 33.49 18.19 7.99
CA ILE A 259 34.56 18.00 6.99
C ILE A 259 35.30 19.32 6.70
N ILE A 260 34.54 20.42 6.52
CA ILE A 260 35.14 21.74 6.27
C ILE A 260 36.02 22.17 7.44
N ASN A 261 35.54 22.03 8.67
CA ASN A 261 36.28 22.39 9.88
C ASN A 261 37.58 21.60 9.99
N LYS A 262 37.55 20.28 9.80
CA LYS A 262 38.76 19.44 9.77
C LYS A 262 39.79 19.86 8.71
N LYS A 263 39.30 20.24 7.50
CA LYS A 263 40.18 20.72 6.44
C LYS A 263 40.84 22.07 6.76
N MET A 264 40.15 22.93 7.52
CA MET A 264 40.70 24.22 7.96
C MET A 264 41.73 24.03 9.08
N GLU A 265 41.51 23.12 10.01
CA GLU A 265 42.45 22.78 11.10
C GLU A 265 43.74 22.16 10.56
N ASN A 266 43.66 21.28 9.57
CA ASN A 266 44.83 20.63 8.96
C ASN A 266 45.66 21.56 8.03
N LYS A 267 45.18 22.79 7.75
CA LYS A 267 45.93 23.80 6.99
C LYS A 267 46.65 24.82 7.86
N LYS A 268 46.49 24.74 9.18
CA LYS A 268 47.24 25.51 10.17
C LYS A 268 48.42 24.67 10.70
#